data_ded1184c76c9e9608524729d3715a80b
#
_entry.id   ded1184c76c9e9608524729d3715a80b
#
_cell.length_a   1.000
_cell.length_b   1.000
_cell.length_c   1.000
_cell.angle_alpha   90.00
_cell.angle_beta   90.00
_cell.angle_gamma   90.00
#
_symmetry.space_group_name_H-M   'P 1'
#
loop_
_entity.id
_entity.type
_entity.pdbx_description
1 polymer ?
#
loop_
_entity_poly.entity_id
_entity_poly.type
_entity_poly.pdbx_seq_one_letter_code
_entity_poly.pdbx_strand_id
1 'polypeptide(L)'
;MEFMTGVNKKDTVEISEILAGDFEGKTVKVNGAVHTIRDMGEVAFVVLRKREGLLQCVFEEGKTKFDLKDLKEAATVEVEGAVKSADRAPNGFEIRLDSIRVLSEPAAPMPLAISKWKLNTSLEANLNNRSIALRNIRERAKFKIQEGVVRGFRDFLYEQGFTEIHTPKIGAKGAEGGANMFRMDYFHRPAVLAQSPQFYKQMMVGVFDRVFETAPVFRAEKHNTKRHLNEYTSLDFEMGYIDGFEDIMAMETGFLQYMVDLLKKDYEKELKILGVTLPNVDKIPTVRFDEAKRKVAEKYGRKIRNPYDLEPEEEALIGQYFKEECDADFVFVTHYPSKKRPFYAMDDPADPTFTLSFDLLYHGLEITTGGQRIHDYNMLLEKIEKRGMTTEGMEQYMDTFKHGMPPHGGLGIGLERLTMKLIGEDNVRETTLFPRDMSRLEP
;
A
#
# COMPACT_ATOMS: atom_id res chain seq x y z
N MET A 1 -5.14 -15.25 43.12
CA MET A 1 -4.47 -14.30 42.16
C MET A 1 -4.57 -14.98 40.81
N GLU A 2 -5.22 -14.35 39.84
CA GLU A 2 -5.35 -14.89 38.48
C GLU A 2 -4.27 -14.27 37.60
N PHE A 3 -3.65 -15.09 36.74
CA PHE A 3 -2.61 -14.65 35.81
C PHE A 3 -3.08 -14.81 34.37
N MET A 4 -2.82 -13.81 33.54
CA MET A 4 -3.01 -13.93 32.09
C MET A 4 -1.81 -14.70 31.51
N THR A 5 -2.08 -15.86 30.91
CA THR A 5 -1.03 -16.80 30.46
C THR A 5 -0.83 -16.84 28.94
N GLY A 6 -1.43 -15.91 28.22
CA GLY A 6 -1.32 -15.81 26.76
C GLY A 6 -2.68 -15.60 26.08
N VAL A 7 -2.76 -15.97 24.80
CA VAL A 7 -3.99 -15.84 24.01
C VAL A 7 -4.96 -16.95 24.41
N ASN A 8 -6.19 -16.55 24.82
CA ASN A 8 -7.24 -17.48 25.16
C ASN A 8 -7.74 -18.23 23.90
N LYS A 9 -7.66 -19.58 23.96
CA LYS A 9 -8.29 -20.42 22.94
C LYS A 9 -9.81 -20.38 23.14
N LYS A 10 -10.55 -20.09 22.06
CA LYS A 10 -12.01 -20.12 22.04
C LYS A 10 -12.49 -21.50 21.58
N ASP A 11 -13.74 -21.83 21.90
CA ASP A 11 -14.40 -23.06 21.43
C ASP A 11 -15.00 -22.93 20.01
N THR A 12 -14.93 -21.72 19.42
CA THR A 12 -15.33 -21.48 18.02
C THR A 12 -14.19 -21.80 17.06
N VAL A 13 -14.53 -22.41 15.92
CA VAL A 13 -13.55 -22.79 14.88
C VAL A 13 -13.54 -21.80 13.71
N GLU A 14 -12.41 -21.73 13.03
CA GLU A 14 -12.22 -20.95 11.81
C GLU A 14 -12.35 -21.84 10.55
N ILE A 15 -12.54 -21.20 9.39
CA ILE A 15 -12.64 -21.89 8.09
C ILE A 15 -11.38 -22.73 7.83
N SER A 16 -10.21 -22.16 8.08
CA SER A 16 -8.91 -22.83 7.90
C SER A 16 -8.75 -24.06 8.79
N GLU A 17 -9.27 -24.01 10.03
CA GLU A 17 -9.23 -25.15 10.94
C GLU A 17 -10.11 -26.30 10.43
N ILE A 18 -11.30 -25.97 9.89
CA ILE A 18 -12.21 -26.97 9.30
C ILE A 18 -11.57 -27.60 8.06
N LEU A 19 -10.93 -26.81 7.20
CA LEU A 19 -10.26 -27.30 5.99
C LEU A 19 -9.04 -28.18 6.29
N ALA A 20 -8.30 -27.87 7.36
CA ALA A 20 -7.10 -28.60 7.75
C ALA A 20 -7.39 -29.88 8.55
N GLY A 21 -8.58 -30.01 9.12
CA GLY A 21 -8.95 -31.08 10.02
C GLY A 21 -10.02 -32.04 9.44
N ASP A 22 -10.25 -33.16 10.14
CA ASP A 22 -11.34 -34.06 9.85
C ASP A 22 -12.58 -33.63 10.65
N PHE A 23 -13.44 -32.82 10.06
CA PHE A 23 -14.64 -32.27 10.69
C PHE A 23 -15.95 -32.84 10.09
N GLU A 24 -15.90 -33.64 9.04
CA GLU A 24 -17.11 -34.19 8.42
C GLU A 24 -18.01 -34.87 9.45
N GLY A 25 -19.25 -34.44 9.53
CA GLY A 25 -20.25 -34.92 10.47
C GLY A 25 -20.08 -34.44 11.91
N LYS A 26 -19.00 -33.74 12.27
CA LYS A 26 -18.81 -33.22 13.63
C LYS A 26 -19.55 -31.89 13.81
N THR A 27 -20.14 -31.72 14.98
CA THR A 27 -20.74 -30.44 15.38
C THR A 27 -19.65 -29.46 15.79
N VAL A 28 -19.72 -28.26 15.24
CA VAL A 28 -18.80 -27.17 15.52
C VAL A 28 -19.57 -25.90 15.89
N LYS A 29 -18.90 -25.01 16.64
CA LYS A 29 -19.37 -23.65 16.87
C LYS A 29 -18.58 -22.68 15.98
N VAL A 30 -19.29 -21.79 15.33
CA VAL A 30 -18.70 -20.76 14.45
C VAL A 30 -19.36 -19.42 14.73
N ASN A 31 -18.56 -18.36 14.82
CA ASN A 31 -19.08 -17.00 14.85
C ASN A 31 -18.85 -16.28 13.51
N GLY A 32 -19.72 -15.30 13.22
CA GLY A 32 -19.60 -14.49 12.01
C GLY A 32 -20.68 -13.43 11.92
N ALA A 33 -20.57 -12.58 10.89
CA ALA A 33 -21.63 -11.63 10.57
C ALA A 33 -22.47 -12.17 9.41
N VAL A 34 -23.78 -12.10 9.51
CA VAL A 34 -24.71 -12.52 8.45
C VAL A 34 -24.47 -11.62 7.22
N HIS A 35 -23.94 -12.19 6.17
CA HIS A 35 -23.61 -11.50 4.92
C HIS A 35 -24.79 -11.41 3.97
N THR A 36 -25.54 -12.51 3.86
CA THR A 36 -26.80 -12.60 3.12
C THR A 36 -27.59 -13.82 3.56
N ILE A 37 -28.90 -13.74 3.39
CA ILE A 37 -29.85 -14.83 3.63
C ILE A 37 -30.55 -15.12 2.31
N ARG A 38 -30.56 -16.38 1.86
CA ARG A 38 -31.31 -16.85 0.70
C ARG A 38 -32.36 -17.83 1.17
N ASP A 39 -33.55 -17.32 1.41
CA ASP A 39 -34.72 -18.08 1.85
C ASP A 39 -35.34 -18.81 0.65
N MET A 40 -35.48 -20.15 0.78
CA MET A 40 -36.08 -21.01 -0.22
C MET A 40 -37.32 -21.75 0.33
N GLY A 41 -37.88 -21.25 1.44
CA GLY A 41 -39.01 -21.83 2.14
C GLY A 41 -38.53 -22.73 3.29
N GLU A 42 -38.72 -24.04 3.20
CA GLU A 42 -38.31 -24.97 4.27
C GLU A 42 -36.80 -25.00 4.54
N VAL A 43 -36.01 -24.53 3.59
CA VAL A 43 -34.53 -24.44 3.66
C VAL A 43 -34.08 -23.02 3.35
N ALA A 44 -33.13 -22.50 4.08
CA ALA A 44 -32.47 -21.24 3.78
C ALA A 44 -30.94 -21.38 3.86
N PHE A 45 -30.26 -20.59 3.01
CA PHE A 45 -28.82 -20.47 3.08
C PHE A 45 -28.46 -19.17 3.81
N VAL A 46 -27.86 -19.32 4.99
CA VAL A 46 -27.31 -18.21 5.78
C VAL A 46 -25.82 -18.15 5.52
N VAL A 47 -25.38 -17.12 4.79
CA VAL A 47 -23.97 -16.93 4.49
C VAL A 47 -23.33 -16.05 5.54
N LEU A 48 -22.37 -16.54 6.26
CA LEU A 48 -21.60 -15.78 7.25
C LEU A 48 -20.34 -15.22 6.63
N ARG A 49 -20.04 -13.95 6.93
CA ARG A 49 -18.77 -13.31 6.64
C ARG A 49 -17.84 -13.46 7.85
N LYS A 50 -16.69 -14.05 7.59
CA LYS A 50 -15.59 -14.22 8.55
C LYS A 50 -14.33 -13.48 8.07
N ARG A 51 -13.30 -13.43 8.90
CA ARG A 51 -12.00 -12.86 8.50
C ARG A 51 -11.38 -13.59 7.29
N GLU A 52 -11.56 -14.90 7.18
CA GLU A 52 -11.00 -15.75 6.13
C GLU A 52 -11.85 -15.83 4.86
N GLY A 53 -13.09 -15.34 4.89
CA GLY A 53 -13.97 -15.37 3.71
C GLY A 53 -15.44 -15.54 4.09
N LEU A 54 -16.19 -16.16 3.19
CA LEU A 54 -17.60 -16.47 3.36
C LEU A 54 -17.75 -17.94 3.73
N LEU A 55 -18.65 -18.22 4.68
CA LEU A 55 -19.02 -19.55 5.12
C LEU A 55 -20.52 -19.77 4.90
N GLN A 56 -20.89 -20.79 4.15
CA GLN A 56 -22.29 -21.17 3.95
C GLN A 56 -22.78 -22.01 5.12
N CYS A 57 -23.93 -21.61 5.67
CA CYS A 57 -24.68 -22.37 6.65
C CYS A 57 -26.06 -22.69 6.08
N VAL A 58 -26.60 -23.87 6.42
CA VAL A 58 -27.92 -24.31 5.96
C VAL A 58 -28.85 -24.35 7.16
N PHE A 59 -29.87 -23.52 7.08
CA PHE A 59 -31.01 -23.52 7.98
C PHE A 59 -32.09 -24.47 7.44
N GLU A 60 -32.68 -25.28 8.31
CA GLU A 60 -33.81 -26.14 7.98
C GLU A 60 -34.95 -25.86 8.97
N GLU A 61 -36.14 -25.53 8.44
CA GLU A 61 -37.33 -25.29 9.29
C GLU A 61 -37.68 -26.55 10.10
N GLY A 62 -38.00 -26.35 11.36
CA GLY A 62 -38.31 -27.42 12.30
C GLY A 62 -37.12 -28.23 12.82
N LYS A 63 -35.89 -28.07 12.27
CA LYS A 63 -34.67 -28.69 12.78
C LYS A 63 -33.78 -27.67 13.48
N THR A 64 -33.55 -26.54 12.86
CA THR A 64 -32.73 -25.46 13.44
C THR A 64 -33.50 -24.76 14.57
N LYS A 65 -32.90 -24.69 15.74
CA LYS A 65 -33.51 -24.05 16.94
C LYS A 65 -33.41 -22.53 16.86
N PHE A 66 -34.14 -21.93 15.92
CA PHE A 66 -34.23 -20.49 15.72
C PHE A 66 -35.39 -20.19 14.74
N ASP A 67 -36.06 -19.03 14.85
CA ASP A 67 -36.98 -18.58 13.81
C ASP A 67 -36.24 -17.68 12.81
N LEU A 68 -36.20 -18.11 11.55
CA LEU A 68 -35.45 -17.41 10.49
C LEU A 68 -35.93 -15.96 10.30
N LYS A 69 -37.21 -15.68 10.61
CA LYS A 69 -37.78 -14.32 10.48
C LYS A 69 -37.14 -13.31 11.43
N ASP A 70 -36.56 -13.78 12.52
CA ASP A 70 -35.84 -12.95 13.50
C ASP A 70 -34.38 -12.70 13.10
N LEU A 71 -33.87 -13.39 12.07
CA LEU A 71 -32.51 -13.19 11.59
C LEU A 71 -32.41 -12.06 10.56
N LYS A 72 -31.57 -11.09 10.82
CA LYS A 72 -31.33 -9.94 9.92
C LYS A 72 -29.95 -10.04 9.27
N GLU A 73 -29.84 -9.61 8.01
CA GLU A 73 -28.54 -9.36 7.39
C GLU A 73 -27.75 -8.33 8.23
N ALA A 74 -26.43 -8.51 8.31
CA ALA A 74 -25.52 -7.76 9.18
C ALA A 74 -25.60 -8.08 10.69
N ALA A 75 -26.54 -8.89 11.18
CA ALA A 75 -26.46 -9.40 12.54
C ALA A 75 -25.16 -10.18 12.75
N THR A 76 -24.57 -10.05 13.93
CA THR A 76 -23.46 -10.92 14.32
C THR A 76 -24.02 -12.10 15.13
N VAL A 77 -23.57 -13.29 14.77
CA VAL A 77 -24.12 -14.53 15.33
C VAL A 77 -23.01 -15.51 15.74
N GLU A 78 -23.35 -16.38 16.68
CA GLU A 78 -22.69 -17.64 16.91
C GLU A 78 -23.66 -18.75 16.48
N VAL A 79 -23.18 -19.65 15.65
CA VAL A 79 -23.95 -20.79 15.17
C VAL A 79 -23.33 -22.10 15.62
N GLU A 80 -24.15 -23.10 15.87
CA GLU A 80 -23.73 -24.46 16.15
C GLU A 80 -24.37 -25.39 15.13
N GLY A 81 -23.61 -26.35 14.60
CA GLY A 81 -24.11 -27.27 13.60
C GLY A 81 -23.05 -28.23 13.07
N ALA A 82 -23.52 -29.22 12.32
CA ALA A 82 -22.66 -30.25 11.75
C ALA A 82 -22.01 -29.79 10.44
N VAL A 83 -20.70 -30.01 10.32
CA VAL A 83 -19.96 -29.82 9.06
C VAL A 83 -20.37 -30.89 8.05
N LYS A 84 -20.67 -30.47 6.81
CA LYS A 84 -21.02 -31.39 5.70
C LYS A 84 -20.29 -30.96 4.43
N SER A 85 -19.71 -31.92 3.75
CA SER A 85 -19.14 -31.72 2.41
C SER A 85 -20.21 -31.21 1.43
N ALA A 86 -19.89 -30.19 0.66
CA ALA A 86 -20.80 -29.56 -0.29
C ALA A 86 -20.01 -28.88 -1.42
N ASP A 87 -19.90 -29.52 -2.58
CA ASP A 87 -19.09 -29.05 -3.72
C ASP A 87 -19.47 -27.64 -4.22
N ARG A 88 -20.74 -27.24 -4.03
CA ARG A 88 -21.24 -25.94 -4.46
C ARG A 88 -21.05 -24.83 -3.40
N ALA A 89 -20.65 -25.19 -2.19
CA ALA A 89 -20.36 -24.20 -1.14
C ALA A 89 -19.00 -23.52 -1.38
N PRO A 90 -18.82 -22.27 -0.95
CA PRO A 90 -17.59 -21.49 -1.22
C PRO A 90 -16.28 -22.16 -0.79
N ASN A 91 -16.33 -23.04 0.22
CA ASN A 91 -15.15 -23.70 0.78
C ASN A 91 -15.19 -25.24 0.57
N GLY A 92 -16.08 -25.76 -0.27
CA GLY A 92 -16.27 -27.20 -0.45
C GLY A 92 -17.03 -27.88 0.70
N PHE A 93 -17.51 -27.12 1.70
CA PHE A 93 -18.32 -27.60 2.82
C PHE A 93 -19.33 -26.54 3.28
N GLU A 94 -20.33 -26.95 4.04
CA GLU A 94 -21.31 -26.11 4.69
C GLU A 94 -21.57 -26.56 6.13
N ILE A 95 -22.18 -25.70 6.94
CA ILE A 95 -22.62 -26.04 8.30
C ILE A 95 -24.13 -26.25 8.28
N ARG A 96 -24.59 -27.47 8.62
CA ARG A 96 -26.00 -27.77 8.86
C ARG A 96 -26.35 -27.28 10.27
N LEU A 97 -27.19 -26.24 10.35
CA LEU A 97 -27.42 -25.53 11.59
C LEU A 97 -28.32 -26.29 12.56
N ASP A 98 -27.83 -26.51 13.78
CA ASP A 98 -28.62 -26.95 14.93
C ASP A 98 -29.22 -25.78 15.69
N SER A 99 -28.44 -24.69 15.84
CA SER A 99 -28.88 -23.48 16.57
C SER A 99 -28.19 -22.21 16.08
N ILE A 100 -28.85 -21.07 16.30
CA ILE A 100 -28.31 -19.73 16.05
C ILE A 100 -28.48 -18.93 17.36
N ARG A 101 -27.43 -18.24 17.77
CA ARG A 101 -27.45 -17.27 18.86
C ARG A 101 -27.04 -15.91 18.31
N VAL A 102 -27.95 -14.93 18.34
CA VAL A 102 -27.64 -13.57 17.94
C VAL A 102 -26.81 -12.91 19.03
N LEU A 103 -25.64 -12.38 18.64
CA LEU A 103 -24.72 -11.65 19.51
C LEU A 103 -25.01 -10.14 19.47
N SER A 104 -25.36 -9.62 18.29
CA SER A 104 -25.73 -8.21 18.09
C SER A 104 -26.59 -8.08 16.83
N GLU A 105 -27.64 -7.28 16.92
CA GLU A 105 -28.51 -6.94 15.79
C GLU A 105 -28.13 -5.58 15.17
N PRO A 106 -28.32 -5.41 13.85
CA PRO A 106 -28.19 -4.10 13.23
C PRO A 106 -29.36 -3.19 13.61
N ALA A 107 -29.06 -1.93 13.93
CA ALA A 107 -30.08 -0.91 14.24
C ALA A 107 -30.72 -0.32 12.97
N ALA A 108 -30.13 -0.54 11.79
CA ALA A 108 -30.62 -0.03 10.51
C ALA A 108 -30.30 -1.02 9.38
N PRO A 109 -31.05 -0.99 8.27
CA PRO A 109 -30.74 -1.80 7.09
C PRO A 109 -29.41 -1.38 6.47
N MET A 110 -28.77 -2.32 5.73
CA MET A 110 -27.50 -2.06 5.05
C MET A 110 -27.67 -1.00 3.96
N PRO A 111 -26.85 0.07 3.96
CA PRO A 111 -26.92 1.13 2.95
C PRO A 111 -26.37 0.69 1.57
N LEU A 112 -25.62 -0.39 1.52
CA LEU A 112 -25.00 -0.93 0.31
C LEU A 112 -25.24 -2.44 0.21
N ALA A 113 -25.47 -2.93 -1.00
CA ALA A 113 -25.66 -4.37 -1.28
C ALA A 113 -24.30 -5.09 -1.31
N ILE A 114 -23.70 -5.28 -0.14
CA ILE A 114 -22.33 -5.85 0.03
C ILE A 114 -22.20 -7.30 -0.44
N SER A 115 -23.31 -8.03 -0.56
CA SER A 115 -23.34 -9.42 -1.02
C SER A 115 -23.17 -9.58 -2.54
N LYS A 116 -23.25 -8.50 -3.30
CA LYS A 116 -22.98 -8.52 -4.73
C LYS A 116 -21.48 -8.72 -4.99
N TRP A 117 -21.15 -9.45 -6.07
CA TRP A 117 -19.76 -9.67 -6.46
C TRP A 117 -18.97 -8.37 -6.64
N LYS A 118 -19.56 -7.39 -7.29
CA LYS A 118 -19.04 -6.02 -7.44
C LYS A 118 -20.05 -5.05 -6.87
N LEU A 119 -19.59 -4.11 -6.07
CA LEU A 119 -20.43 -3.01 -5.60
C LEU A 119 -20.80 -2.12 -6.78
N ASN A 120 -22.11 -2.01 -7.04
CA ASN A 120 -22.62 -1.09 -8.07
C ASN A 120 -22.95 0.25 -7.40
N THR A 121 -21.90 1.02 -7.11
CA THR A 121 -22.01 2.31 -6.44
C THR A 121 -20.96 3.27 -6.97
N SER A 122 -21.18 4.59 -6.85
CA SER A 122 -20.16 5.58 -7.17
C SER A 122 -19.00 5.51 -6.16
N LEU A 123 -17.81 5.99 -6.57
CA LEU A 123 -16.67 6.08 -5.67
C LEU A 123 -17.02 6.90 -4.41
N GLU A 124 -17.75 8.00 -4.58
CA GLU A 124 -18.15 8.85 -3.45
C GLU A 124 -19.07 8.11 -2.48
N ALA A 125 -20.09 7.41 -2.95
CA ALA A 125 -20.96 6.61 -2.09
C ALA A 125 -20.21 5.46 -1.42
N ASN A 126 -19.22 4.84 -2.09
CA ASN A 126 -18.32 3.86 -1.49
C ASN A 126 -17.52 4.50 -0.34
N LEU A 127 -16.88 5.65 -0.58
CA LEU A 127 -16.06 6.32 0.43
C LEU A 127 -16.88 6.89 1.61
N ASN A 128 -18.10 7.38 1.36
CA ASN A 128 -18.99 7.86 2.41
C ASN A 128 -19.54 6.73 3.30
N ASN A 129 -19.55 5.50 2.78
CA ASN A 129 -19.93 4.29 3.52
C ASN A 129 -18.75 3.32 3.67
N ARG A 130 -17.53 3.82 3.81
CA ARG A 130 -16.28 3.06 3.64
C ARG A 130 -16.22 1.79 4.50
N SER A 131 -16.49 1.88 5.78
CA SER A 131 -16.49 0.73 6.70
C SER A 131 -17.53 -0.34 6.35
N ILE A 132 -18.61 0.04 5.65
CA ILE A 132 -19.63 -0.87 5.16
C ILE A 132 -19.22 -1.43 3.80
N ALA A 133 -18.77 -0.59 2.87
CA ALA A 133 -18.29 -1.01 1.55
C ALA A 133 -17.19 -2.07 1.65
N LEU A 134 -16.25 -1.90 2.58
CA LEU A 134 -15.16 -2.84 2.84
C LEU A 134 -15.62 -4.20 3.42
N ARG A 135 -16.89 -4.36 3.77
CA ARG A 135 -17.47 -5.68 4.09
C ARG A 135 -17.74 -6.52 2.85
N ASN A 136 -17.74 -5.92 1.65
CA ASN A 136 -17.75 -6.67 0.39
C ASN A 136 -16.42 -7.41 0.22
N ILE A 137 -16.46 -8.66 -0.25
CA ILE A 137 -15.25 -9.51 -0.35
C ILE A 137 -14.22 -8.98 -1.34
N ARG A 138 -14.67 -8.39 -2.47
CA ARG A 138 -13.79 -7.82 -3.48
C ARG A 138 -13.13 -6.53 -3.00
N GLU A 139 -13.89 -5.63 -2.38
CA GLU A 139 -13.34 -4.40 -1.79
C GLU A 139 -12.31 -4.72 -0.68
N ARG A 140 -12.61 -5.71 0.17
CA ARG A 140 -11.68 -6.17 1.19
C ARG A 140 -10.40 -6.80 0.61
N ALA A 141 -10.51 -7.55 -0.48
CA ALA A 141 -9.37 -8.19 -1.12
C ALA A 141 -8.31 -7.17 -1.59
N LYS A 142 -8.69 -5.95 -1.99
CA LYS A 142 -7.75 -4.88 -2.34
C LYS A 142 -6.76 -4.60 -1.21
N PHE A 143 -7.26 -4.52 0.02
CA PHE A 143 -6.46 -4.22 1.21
C PHE A 143 -5.70 -5.44 1.75
N LYS A 144 -6.14 -6.64 1.42
CA LYS A 144 -5.34 -7.85 1.68
C LYS A 144 -4.13 -7.92 0.74
N ILE A 145 -4.27 -7.53 -0.53
CA ILE A 145 -3.12 -7.37 -1.43
C ILE A 145 -2.18 -6.27 -0.92
N GLN A 146 -2.72 -5.12 -0.49
CA GLN A 146 -1.90 -4.04 0.10
C GLN A 146 -1.14 -4.50 1.35
N GLU A 147 -1.78 -5.28 2.22
CA GLU A 147 -1.12 -5.94 3.37
C GLU A 147 0.05 -6.81 2.90
N GLY A 148 -0.15 -7.61 1.83
CA GLY A 148 0.89 -8.45 1.24
C GLY A 148 2.06 -7.64 0.68
N VAL A 149 1.80 -6.47 0.06
CA VAL A 149 2.86 -5.55 -0.40
C VAL A 149 3.71 -5.06 0.78
N VAL A 150 3.07 -4.59 1.86
CA VAL A 150 3.79 -4.10 3.06
C VAL A 150 4.56 -5.22 3.74
N ARG A 151 3.95 -6.41 3.86
CA ARG A 151 4.63 -7.58 4.42
C ARG A 151 5.85 -7.94 3.58
N GLY A 152 5.70 -8.02 2.26
CA GLY A 152 6.82 -8.31 1.36
C GLY A 152 7.96 -7.31 1.48
N PHE A 153 7.65 -6.02 1.63
CA PHE A 153 8.65 -4.98 1.84
C PHE A 153 9.42 -5.18 3.15
N ARG A 154 8.73 -5.44 4.25
CA ARG A 154 9.34 -5.69 5.55
C ARG A 154 10.17 -6.97 5.57
N ASP A 155 9.58 -8.09 5.15
CA ASP A 155 10.23 -9.40 5.18
C ASP A 155 11.52 -9.36 4.34
N PHE A 156 11.45 -8.84 3.11
CA PHE A 156 12.61 -8.69 2.23
C PHE A 156 13.72 -7.84 2.85
N LEU A 157 13.39 -6.66 3.38
CA LEU A 157 14.40 -5.76 3.95
C LEU A 157 15.04 -6.32 5.22
N TYR A 158 14.27 -7.02 6.07
CA TYR A 158 14.86 -7.75 7.20
C TYR A 158 15.84 -8.83 6.73
N GLU A 159 15.51 -9.59 5.68
CA GLU A 159 16.42 -10.58 5.07
C GLU A 159 17.67 -9.92 4.49
N GLN A 160 17.58 -8.67 4.00
CA GLN A 160 18.72 -7.89 3.51
C GLN A 160 19.49 -7.15 4.61
N GLY A 161 19.19 -7.38 5.88
CA GLY A 161 19.90 -6.82 7.04
C GLY A 161 19.56 -5.35 7.34
N PHE A 162 18.40 -4.87 6.91
CA PHE A 162 17.92 -3.54 7.27
C PHE A 162 17.30 -3.50 8.66
N THR A 163 17.43 -2.36 9.33
CA THR A 163 16.77 -2.05 10.60
C THR A 163 15.52 -1.21 10.34
N GLU A 164 14.35 -1.65 10.84
CA GLU A 164 13.14 -0.81 10.82
C GLU A 164 13.26 0.31 11.85
N ILE A 165 13.06 1.54 11.41
CA ILE A 165 13.08 2.73 12.27
C ILE A 165 11.71 3.39 12.29
N HIS A 166 11.42 4.14 13.35
CA HIS A 166 10.18 4.90 13.52
C HIS A 166 10.54 6.33 13.85
N THR A 167 10.24 7.25 12.93
CA THR A 167 10.69 8.63 13.03
C THR A 167 9.54 9.61 13.23
N PRO A 168 9.79 10.79 13.86
CA PRO A 168 8.76 11.81 14.04
C PRO A 168 8.17 12.30 12.71
N LYS A 169 6.86 12.57 12.72
CA LYS A 169 6.16 13.17 11.58
C LYS A 169 5.80 14.65 11.80
N ILE A 170 6.12 15.19 12.97
CA ILE A 170 6.07 16.62 13.27
C ILE A 170 7.52 17.11 13.37
N GLY A 171 7.86 18.11 12.58
CA GLY A 171 9.20 18.67 12.52
C GLY A 171 9.22 20.19 12.38
N ALA A 172 10.37 20.80 12.64
CA ALA A 172 10.53 22.25 12.47
C ALA A 172 10.65 22.66 10.98
N LYS A 173 11.14 21.74 10.12
CA LYS A 173 11.43 22.00 8.72
C LYS A 173 11.09 20.77 7.85
N GLY A 174 10.66 21.00 6.62
CA GLY A 174 10.47 19.94 5.63
C GLY A 174 11.76 19.61 4.88
N ALA A 175 11.98 18.33 4.59
CA ALA A 175 13.17 17.85 3.88
C ALA A 175 13.12 18.13 2.37
N GLU A 176 11.93 18.05 1.77
CA GLU A 176 11.76 18.17 0.31
C GLU A 176 11.73 19.63 -0.17
N GLY A 177 11.62 20.58 0.75
CA GLY A 177 11.47 22.01 0.42
C GLY A 177 10.10 22.34 -0.18
N GLY A 178 9.89 23.62 -0.52
CA GLY A 178 8.71 24.08 -1.24
C GLY A 178 7.49 24.40 -0.38
N ALA A 179 6.38 24.80 -1.07
CA ALA A 179 5.18 25.35 -0.45
C ALA A 179 4.15 24.31 0.01
N ASN A 180 4.33 23.02 -0.36
CA ASN A 180 3.32 21.98 -0.22
C ASN A 180 3.42 21.26 1.14
N MET A 181 3.59 22.01 2.23
CA MET A 181 3.65 21.48 3.60
C MET A 181 2.44 21.91 4.40
N PHE A 182 1.85 20.98 5.15
CA PHE A 182 0.91 21.34 6.21
C PHE A 182 1.67 21.99 7.36
N ARG A 183 1.27 23.22 7.71
CA ARG A 183 1.85 24.00 8.81
C ARG A 183 0.88 24.00 9.99
N MET A 184 1.45 23.90 11.18
CA MET A 184 0.69 23.85 12.44
C MET A 184 1.38 24.66 13.53
N ASP A 185 0.62 25.07 14.54
CA ASP A 185 1.18 25.55 15.79
C ASP A 185 1.51 24.39 16.71
N TYR A 186 2.75 24.35 17.19
CA TYR A 186 3.21 23.33 18.14
C TYR A 186 3.70 24.02 19.41
N PHE A 187 2.79 24.21 20.37
CA PHE A 187 3.08 24.91 21.62
C PHE A 187 3.72 26.29 21.38
N HIS A 188 3.10 27.12 20.57
CA HIS A 188 3.55 28.44 20.16
C HIS A 188 4.82 28.48 19.32
N ARG A 189 5.20 27.37 18.72
CA ARG A 189 6.29 27.26 17.73
C ARG A 189 5.76 26.78 16.40
N PRO A 190 6.23 27.32 15.25
CA PRO A 190 5.84 26.82 13.96
C PRO A 190 6.36 25.38 13.75
N ALA A 191 5.50 24.50 13.28
CA ALA A 191 5.85 23.14 12.90
C ALA A 191 5.22 22.77 11.55
N VAL A 192 5.73 21.71 10.95
CA VAL A 192 5.23 21.12 9.70
C VAL A 192 5.01 19.62 9.86
N LEU A 193 4.08 19.07 9.07
CA LEU A 193 3.97 17.62 8.90
C LEU A 193 5.00 17.14 7.86
N ALA A 194 5.63 16.00 8.14
CA ALA A 194 6.69 15.43 7.31
C ALA A 194 6.17 15.01 5.93
N GLN A 195 6.85 15.45 4.88
CA GLN A 195 6.61 15.04 3.49
C GLN A 195 7.28 13.70 3.17
N SER A 196 8.32 13.34 3.92
CA SER A 196 9.04 12.07 3.90
C SER A 196 9.89 11.96 5.18
N PRO A 197 10.42 10.76 5.54
CA PRO A 197 11.36 10.60 6.65
C PRO A 197 12.82 10.96 6.26
N GLN A 198 13.04 11.71 5.20
CA GLN A 198 14.34 11.86 4.54
C GLN A 198 15.49 12.25 5.46
N PHE A 199 15.32 13.26 6.32
CA PHE A 199 16.37 13.64 7.27
C PHE A 199 16.78 12.49 8.18
N TYR A 200 15.78 11.82 8.73
CA TYR A 200 15.99 10.76 9.71
C TYR A 200 16.60 9.51 9.08
N LYS A 201 16.09 9.06 7.94
CA LYS A 201 16.63 7.86 7.31
C LYS A 201 18.09 8.05 6.85
N GLN A 202 18.46 9.24 6.36
CA GLN A 202 19.86 9.55 6.07
C GLN A 202 20.72 9.56 7.33
N MET A 203 20.32 10.27 8.40
CA MET A 203 21.07 10.27 9.67
C MET A 203 21.26 8.87 10.22
N MET A 204 20.24 8.02 10.13
CA MET A 204 20.26 6.67 10.69
C MET A 204 21.11 5.68 9.87
N VAL A 205 21.42 5.97 8.62
CA VAL A 205 22.46 5.23 7.88
C VAL A 205 23.82 5.32 8.57
N GLY A 206 24.16 6.48 9.13
CA GLY A 206 25.39 6.63 9.93
C GLY A 206 25.41 5.83 11.25
N VAL A 207 24.29 5.20 11.61
CA VAL A 207 24.12 4.42 12.85
C VAL A 207 23.94 2.93 12.57
N PHE A 208 23.14 2.58 11.57
CA PHE A 208 22.69 1.20 11.30
C PHE A 208 23.11 0.68 9.92
N ASP A 209 23.81 1.45 9.11
CA ASP A 209 24.20 1.21 7.72
C ASP A 209 22.99 1.08 6.76
N ARG A 210 21.95 0.36 7.15
CA ARG A 210 20.74 0.10 6.36
C ARG A 210 19.50 0.28 7.21
N VAL A 211 18.59 1.15 6.78
CA VAL A 211 17.35 1.44 7.51
C VAL A 211 16.16 1.50 6.58
N PHE A 212 14.98 1.20 7.12
CA PHE A 212 13.72 1.38 6.42
C PHE A 212 12.61 1.84 7.37
N GLU A 213 11.59 2.44 6.80
CA GLU A 213 10.38 2.86 7.52
C GLU A 213 9.15 2.69 6.64
N THR A 214 8.06 2.21 7.23
CA THR A 214 6.72 2.24 6.64
C THR A 214 5.87 3.17 7.47
N ALA A 215 5.53 4.35 6.93
CA ALA A 215 4.87 5.39 7.72
C ALA A 215 4.03 6.36 6.87
N PRO A 216 3.05 7.06 7.49
CA PRO A 216 2.32 8.12 6.82
C PRO A 216 3.23 9.31 6.52
N VAL A 217 2.99 9.92 5.38
CA VAL A 217 3.62 11.18 4.93
C VAL A 217 2.54 12.12 4.38
N PHE A 218 2.84 13.42 4.39
CA PHE A 218 1.84 14.47 4.21
C PHE A 218 2.28 15.46 3.13
N ARG A 219 1.39 15.72 2.17
CA ARG A 219 1.62 16.70 1.11
C ARG A 219 0.42 17.63 0.95
N ALA A 220 0.59 18.93 1.24
CA ALA A 220 -0.46 19.92 1.11
C ALA A 220 -0.67 20.35 -0.36
N GLU A 221 -0.74 19.39 -1.26
CA GLU A 221 -0.94 19.62 -2.69
C GLU A 221 -2.40 20.00 -2.95
N LYS A 222 -2.59 21.10 -3.70
CA LYS A 222 -3.91 21.64 -4.05
C LYS A 222 -4.45 21.02 -5.35
N HIS A 223 -4.25 19.71 -5.51
CA HIS A 223 -4.70 18.98 -6.71
C HIS A 223 -5.66 17.86 -6.31
N ASN A 224 -6.85 17.86 -6.91
CA ASN A 224 -7.83 16.79 -6.75
C ASN A 224 -7.79 15.87 -7.97
N THR A 225 -6.75 15.06 -8.10
CA THR A 225 -6.57 14.13 -9.22
C THR A 225 -6.68 12.68 -8.76
N LYS A 226 -6.78 11.75 -9.71
CA LYS A 226 -6.85 10.31 -9.44
C LYS A 226 -5.56 9.71 -8.85
N ARG A 227 -4.45 10.46 -8.85
CA ARG A 227 -3.11 9.98 -8.45
C ARG A 227 -2.52 10.69 -7.23
N HIS A 228 -3.24 11.64 -6.62
CA HIS A 228 -2.76 12.43 -5.48
C HIS A 228 -3.64 12.27 -4.25
N LEU A 229 -2.98 12.19 -3.10
CA LEU A 229 -3.54 12.23 -1.76
C LEU A 229 -2.75 13.24 -0.92
N ASN A 230 -3.40 13.83 0.08
CA ASN A 230 -2.71 14.72 1.02
C ASN A 230 -2.05 13.96 2.18
N GLU A 231 -2.46 12.72 2.44
CA GLU A 231 -1.84 11.78 3.35
C GLU A 231 -1.81 10.41 2.69
N TYR A 232 -0.64 9.77 2.65
CA TYR A 232 -0.45 8.43 2.10
C TYR A 232 0.65 7.69 2.85
N THR A 233 0.74 6.37 2.65
CA THR A 233 1.78 5.54 3.25
C THR A 233 3.00 5.49 2.33
N SER A 234 4.15 5.88 2.84
CA SER A 234 5.43 5.75 2.15
C SER A 234 6.19 4.53 2.67
N LEU A 235 6.72 3.74 1.74
CA LEU A 235 7.65 2.66 1.98
C LEU A 235 9.04 3.21 1.65
N ASP A 236 9.82 3.51 2.66
CA ASP A 236 11.12 4.17 2.55
C ASP A 236 12.25 3.24 2.97
N PHE A 237 13.34 3.22 2.21
CA PHE A 237 14.61 2.71 2.72
C PHE A 237 15.77 3.63 2.35
N GLU A 238 16.87 3.50 3.10
CA GLU A 238 18.15 4.17 2.84
C GLU A 238 19.28 3.21 3.23
N MET A 239 20.34 3.12 2.42
CA MET A 239 21.48 2.23 2.68
C MET A 239 22.80 2.92 2.35
N GLY A 240 23.80 2.66 3.20
CA GLY A 240 25.16 3.13 3.07
C GLY A 240 26.08 2.16 2.34
N TYR A 241 27.32 2.63 2.09
CA TYR A 241 28.40 1.89 1.45
C TYR A 241 28.04 1.39 0.05
N ILE A 242 27.31 2.23 -0.69
CA ILE A 242 26.92 1.95 -2.07
C ILE A 242 28.08 2.31 -3.04
N ASP A 243 28.19 1.57 -4.13
CA ASP A 243 29.09 1.90 -5.24
C ASP A 243 28.46 2.94 -6.19
N GLY A 244 27.13 2.91 -6.34
CA GLY A 244 26.36 3.83 -7.15
C GLY A 244 24.86 3.75 -6.85
N PHE A 245 24.08 4.61 -7.49
CA PHE A 245 22.60 4.58 -7.32
C PHE A 245 21.96 3.34 -7.94
N GLU A 246 22.67 2.61 -8.77
CA GLU A 246 22.28 1.31 -9.33
C GLU A 246 22.07 0.26 -8.24
N ASP A 247 22.80 0.34 -7.12
CA ASP A 247 22.61 -0.53 -5.97
C ASP A 247 21.21 -0.36 -5.35
N ILE A 248 20.69 0.87 -5.36
CA ILE A 248 19.36 1.17 -4.88
C ILE A 248 18.30 0.60 -5.83
N MET A 249 18.50 0.75 -7.14
CA MET A 249 17.62 0.18 -8.16
C MET A 249 17.59 -1.35 -8.09
N ALA A 250 18.75 -1.97 -7.87
CA ALA A 250 18.88 -3.42 -7.71
C ALA A 250 18.13 -3.91 -6.44
N MET A 251 18.24 -3.17 -5.31
CA MET A 251 17.53 -3.48 -4.09
C MET A 251 16.00 -3.37 -4.27
N GLU A 252 15.53 -2.34 -4.96
CA GLU A 252 14.11 -2.19 -5.30
C GLU A 252 13.61 -3.31 -6.20
N THR A 253 14.39 -3.68 -7.22
CA THR A 253 14.08 -4.80 -8.12
C THR A 253 13.94 -6.10 -7.33
N GLY A 254 14.87 -6.38 -6.40
CA GLY A 254 14.82 -7.53 -5.51
C GLY A 254 13.56 -7.54 -4.63
N PHE A 255 13.18 -6.40 -4.09
CA PHE A 255 11.92 -6.24 -3.34
C PHE A 255 10.70 -6.57 -4.22
N LEU A 256 10.63 -6.05 -5.44
CA LEU A 256 9.50 -6.31 -6.34
C LEU A 256 9.39 -7.80 -6.69
N GLN A 257 10.50 -8.48 -6.93
CA GLN A 257 10.55 -9.93 -7.17
C GLN A 257 10.03 -10.70 -5.95
N TYR A 258 10.55 -10.40 -4.77
CA TYR A 258 10.12 -11.02 -3.51
C TYR A 258 8.62 -10.80 -3.24
N MET A 259 8.13 -9.57 -3.42
CA MET A 259 6.72 -9.22 -3.26
C MET A 259 5.82 -10.01 -4.21
N VAL A 260 6.18 -10.11 -5.47
CA VAL A 260 5.42 -10.87 -6.48
C VAL A 260 5.32 -12.34 -6.10
N ASP A 261 6.42 -12.95 -5.65
CA ASP A 261 6.43 -14.36 -5.24
C ASP A 261 5.64 -14.59 -3.93
N LEU A 262 5.74 -13.67 -2.97
CA LEU A 262 4.94 -13.71 -1.75
C LEU A 262 3.44 -13.62 -2.07
N LEU A 263 3.04 -12.70 -2.96
CA LEU A 263 1.65 -12.55 -3.35
C LEU A 263 1.10 -13.79 -4.07
N LYS A 264 1.88 -14.39 -4.96
CA LYS A 264 1.50 -15.67 -5.61
C LYS A 264 1.25 -16.78 -4.60
N LYS A 265 2.12 -16.87 -3.59
CA LYS A 265 2.10 -17.95 -2.59
C LYS A 265 1.00 -17.75 -1.54
N ASP A 266 0.95 -16.60 -0.91
CA ASP A 266 0.19 -16.38 0.33
C ASP A 266 -1.13 -15.62 0.10
N TYR A 267 -1.32 -14.97 -1.09
CA TYR A 267 -2.49 -14.14 -1.43
C TYR A 267 -3.19 -14.58 -2.73
N GLU A 268 -2.99 -15.82 -3.15
CA GLU A 268 -3.58 -16.38 -4.38
C GLU A 268 -5.10 -16.20 -4.43
N LYS A 269 -5.78 -16.39 -3.29
CA LYS A 269 -7.22 -16.22 -3.16
C LYS A 269 -7.68 -14.81 -3.50
N GLU A 270 -6.99 -13.81 -2.97
CA GLU A 270 -7.29 -12.41 -3.19
C GLU A 270 -6.98 -11.99 -4.63
N LEU A 271 -5.88 -12.47 -5.20
CA LEU A 271 -5.55 -12.27 -6.61
C LEU A 271 -6.65 -12.83 -7.52
N LYS A 272 -7.17 -14.04 -7.24
CA LYS A 272 -8.30 -14.64 -7.98
C LYS A 272 -9.60 -13.83 -7.82
N ILE A 273 -9.92 -13.37 -6.61
CA ILE A 273 -11.11 -12.54 -6.35
C ILE A 273 -11.03 -11.23 -7.15
N LEU A 274 -9.87 -10.62 -7.25
CA LEU A 274 -9.67 -9.37 -7.99
C LEU A 274 -9.50 -9.59 -9.50
N GLY A 275 -9.13 -10.80 -9.93
CA GLY A 275 -8.78 -11.10 -11.32
C GLY A 275 -7.47 -10.44 -11.75
N VAL A 276 -6.51 -10.33 -10.82
CA VAL A 276 -5.22 -9.67 -11.04
C VAL A 276 -4.23 -10.64 -11.68
N THR A 277 -3.56 -10.18 -12.73
CA THR A 277 -2.33 -10.78 -13.25
C THR A 277 -1.14 -9.98 -12.70
N LEU A 278 -0.25 -10.64 -12.00
CA LEU A 278 0.94 -9.99 -11.44
C LEU A 278 1.93 -9.59 -12.55
N PRO A 279 2.65 -8.48 -12.38
CA PRO A 279 3.58 -7.99 -13.38
C PRO A 279 4.82 -8.88 -13.51
N ASN A 280 5.48 -8.79 -14.67
CA ASN A 280 6.83 -9.33 -14.84
C ASN A 280 7.86 -8.39 -14.22
N VAL A 281 8.66 -8.91 -13.31
CA VAL A 281 9.69 -8.17 -12.56
C VAL A 281 11.10 -8.76 -12.76
N ASP A 282 11.27 -9.71 -13.69
CA ASP A 282 12.56 -10.37 -13.92
C ASP A 282 13.59 -9.43 -14.54
N LYS A 283 13.13 -8.54 -15.42
CA LYS A 283 13.97 -7.56 -16.12
C LYS A 283 13.26 -6.22 -16.21
N ILE A 284 13.79 -5.22 -15.51
CA ILE A 284 13.29 -3.85 -15.55
C ILE A 284 14.25 -3.00 -16.38
N PRO A 285 13.83 -2.49 -17.56
CA PRO A 285 14.67 -1.65 -18.39
C PRO A 285 14.99 -0.32 -17.72
N THR A 286 16.12 0.27 -18.09
CA THR A 286 16.57 1.59 -17.67
C THR A 286 16.70 2.52 -18.86
N VAL A 287 16.38 3.80 -18.67
CA VAL A 287 16.55 4.84 -19.68
C VAL A 287 16.90 6.16 -19.02
N ARG A 288 17.78 6.95 -19.60
CA ARG A 288 18.06 8.31 -19.12
C ARG A 288 16.86 9.22 -19.41
N PHE A 289 16.63 10.19 -18.54
CA PHE A 289 15.54 11.15 -18.62
C PHE A 289 15.44 11.87 -19.98
N ASP A 290 16.56 12.40 -20.47
CA ASP A 290 16.65 13.10 -21.76
C ASP A 290 16.40 12.15 -22.94
N GLU A 291 16.90 10.94 -22.87
CA GLU A 291 16.66 9.90 -23.88
C GLU A 291 15.19 9.43 -23.88
N ALA A 292 14.59 9.25 -22.72
CA ALA A 292 13.18 8.85 -22.58
C ALA A 292 12.29 9.89 -23.27
N LYS A 293 12.51 11.19 -22.98
CA LYS A 293 11.76 12.28 -23.63
C LYS A 293 11.93 12.28 -25.14
N ARG A 294 13.16 12.08 -25.64
CA ARG A 294 13.44 12.02 -27.07
C ARG A 294 12.74 10.84 -27.74
N LYS A 295 12.82 9.64 -27.16
CA LYS A 295 12.14 8.43 -27.69
C LYS A 295 10.63 8.61 -27.81
N VAL A 296 10.01 9.18 -26.79
CA VAL A 296 8.57 9.49 -26.79
C VAL A 296 8.21 10.56 -27.82
N ALA A 297 9.02 11.61 -27.92
CA ALA A 297 8.81 12.68 -28.90
C ALA A 297 8.88 12.16 -30.33
N GLU A 298 9.88 11.32 -30.63
CA GLU A 298 10.10 10.73 -31.95
C GLU A 298 9.00 9.73 -32.32
N LYS A 299 8.67 8.79 -31.41
CA LYS A 299 7.72 7.71 -31.72
C LYS A 299 6.26 8.19 -31.81
N TYR A 300 5.87 9.11 -30.89
CA TYR A 300 4.46 9.55 -30.77
C TYR A 300 4.23 10.98 -31.28
N GLY A 301 5.23 11.62 -31.87
CA GLY A 301 5.10 12.99 -32.42
C GLY A 301 4.85 14.08 -31.36
N ARG A 302 5.23 13.83 -30.11
CA ARG A 302 4.98 14.75 -29.00
C ARG A 302 6.03 15.87 -28.93
N LYS A 303 5.58 17.10 -28.78
CA LYS A 303 6.47 18.22 -28.47
C LYS A 303 6.89 18.21 -27.01
N ILE A 304 8.18 18.29 -26.76
CA ILE A 304 8.74 18.49 -25.41
C ILE A 304 8.43 19.92 -24.97
N ARG A 305 7.53 20.08 -24.01
CA ARG A 305 7.11 21.40 -23.48
C ARG A 305 7.92 21.80 -22.25
N ASN A 306 8.13 20.83 -21.35
CA ASN A 306 8.91 21.03 -20.14
C ASN A 306 10.19 20.17 -20.23
N PRO A 307 11.37 20.77 -20.49
CA PRO A 307 12.62 19.99 -20.62
C PRO A 307 13.20 19.52 -19.28
N TYR A 308 12.62 19.92 -18.15
CA TYR A 308 13.16 19.66 -16.81
C TYR A 308 12.36 18.66 -15.99
N ASP A 309 11.17 18.26 -16.46
CA ASP A 309 10.28 17.37 -15.72
C ASP A 309 9.48 16.49 -16.66
N LEU A 310 8.97 15.34 -16.17
CA LEU A 310 8.00 14.53 -16.90
C LEU A 310 6.58 15.03 -16.64
N GLU A 311 5.85 15.27 -17.70
CA GLU A 311 4.41 15.48 -17.60
C GLU A 311 3.70 14.13 -17.47
N PRO A 312 2.51 14.06 -16.83
CA PRO A 312 1.78 12.79 -16.65
C PRO A 312 1.52 12.01 -17.97
N GLU A 313 1.34 12.73 -19.07
CA GLU A 313 1.18 12.12 -20.39
C GLU A 313 2.51 11.53 -20.90
N GLU A 314 3.65 12.15 -20.61
CA GLU A 314 4.97 11.62 -20.96
C GLU A 314 5.28 10.36 -20.16
N GLU A 315 4.96 10.32 -18.86
CA GLU A 315 5.09 9.10 -18.05
C GLU A 315 4.28 7.95 -18.66
N ALA A 316 3.01 8.22 -19.03
CA ALA A 316 2.14 7.22 -19.67
C ALA A 316 2.73 6.70 -21.00
N LEU A 317 3.23 7.60 -21.84
CA LEU A 317 3.84 7.25 -23.14
C LEU A 317 5.19 6.52 -22.97
N ILE A 318 5.98 6.83 -21.95
CA ILE A 318 7.20 6.08 -21.62
C ILE A 318 6.81 4.64 -21.23
N GLY A 319 5.83 4.46 -20.34
CA GLY A 319 5.33 3.13 -19.98
C GLY A 319 4.83 2.36 -21.20
N GLN A 320 4.06 3.00 -22.07
CA GLN A 320 3.58 2.40 -23.33
C GLN A 320 4.75 2.03 -24.26
N TYR A 321 5.73 2.90 -24.41
CA TYR A 321 6.92 2.64 -25.25
C TYR A 321 7.62 1.35 -24.83
N PHE A 322 7.96 1.20 -23.55
CA PHE A 322 8.67 0.04 -23.06
C PHE A 322 7.82 -1.24 -23.02
N LYS A 323 6.49 -1.10 -22.86
CA LYS A 323 5.56 -2.22 -23.02
C LYS A 323 5.56 -2.74 -24.47
N GLU A 324 5.56 -1.84 -25.46
CA GLU A 324 5.57 -2.19 -26.88
C GLU A 324 6.94 -2.75 -27.34
N GLU A 325 8.06 -2.18 -26.86
CA GLU A 325 9.40 -2.54 -27.33
C GLU A 325 9.98 -3.82 -26.68
N CYS A 326 9.65 -4.07 -25.41
CA CYS A 326 10.25 -5.18 -24.66
C CYS A 326 9.32 -5.87 -23.66
N ASP A 327 8.01 -5.64 -23.78
CA ASP A 327 6.97 -6.20 -22.88
C ASP A 327 7.21 -5.91 -21.39
N ALA A 328 7.82 -4.75 -21.08
CA ALA A 328 8.11 -4.36 -19.72
C ALA A 328 6.90 -3.68 -19.06
N ASP A 329 6.57 -4.09 -17.84
CA ASP A 329 5.55 -3.44 -17.01
C ASP A 329 6.13 -2.26 -16.22
N PHE A 330 7.43 -2.30 -15.93
CA PHE A 330 8.19 -1.29 -15.21
C PHE A 330 9.29 -0.70 -16.07
N VAL A 331 9.69 0.54 -15.78
CA VAL A 331 10.87 1.17 -16.35
C VAL A 331 11.50 2.15 -15.37
N PHE A 332 12.81 2.06 -15.16
CA PHE A 332 13.59 3.06 -14.45
C PHE A 332 13.93 4.21 -15.39
N VAL A 333 13.50 5.41 -15.05
CA VAL A 333 13.96 6.65 -15.69
C VAL A 333 15.01 7.27 -14.80
N THR A 334 16.22 7.47 -15.31
CA THR A 334 17.40 7.88 -14.53
C THR A 334 17.90 9.26 -14.92
N HIS A 335 18.77 9.86 -14.11
CA HIS A 335 19.44 11.14 -14.38
C HIS A 335 18.45 12.27 -14.62
N TYR A 336 17.64 12.56 -13.61
CA TYR A 336 16.75 13.72 -13.65
C TYR A 336 17.52 15.04 -13.51
N PRO A 337 17.02 16.14 -14.11
CA PRO A 337 17.65 17.45 -13.99
C PRO A 337 17.84 17.90 -12.55
N SER A 338 19.04 18.37 -12.19
CA SER A 338 19.41 18.78 -10.82
C SER A 338 18.48 19.86 -10.25
N LYS A 339 17.97 20.76 -11.10
CA LYS A 339 17.02 21.81 -10.68
C LYS A 339 15.69 21.28 -10.11
N LYS A 340 15.32 20.02 -10.44
CA LYS A 340 14.04 19.41 -10.02
C LYS A 340 14.21 18.47 -8.84
N ARG A 341 15.43 18.04 -8.52
CA ARG A 341 15.69 17.14 -7.40
C ARG A 341 15.99 17.92 -6.12
N PRO A 342 15.74 17.36 -4.94
CA PRO A 342 16.03 18.00 -3.65
C PRO A 342 17.54 18.34 -3.49
N PHE A 343 17.84 19.20 -2.52
CA PHE A 343 19.21 19.67 -2.26
C PHE A 343 20.19 18.56 -1.89
N TYR A 344 19.70 17.48 -1.29
CA TYR A 344 20.51 16.34 -0.84
C TYR A 344 20.86 15.33 -1.96
N ALA A 345 20.24 15.44 -3.14
CA ALA A 345 20.53 14.54 -4.26
C ALA A 345 21.92 14.79 -4.83
N MET A 346 22.68 13.71 -5.09
CA MET A 346 24.01 13.79 -5.69
C MET A 346 23.90 14.22 -7.16
N ASP A 347 24.65 15.25 -7.55
CA ASP A 347 24.78 15.60 -8.95
C ASP A 347 25.69 14.60 -9.66
N ASP A 348 25.42 14.34 -10.94
CA ASP A 348 26.28 13.48 -11.76
C ASP A 348 27.65 14.17 -11.96
N PRO A 349 28.77 13.56 -11.52
CA PRO A 349 30.10 14.15 -11.72
C PRO A 349 30.47 14.37 -13.19
N ALA A 350 29.90 13.61 -14.10
CA ALA A 350 30.14 13.73 -15.53
C ALA A 350 29.35 14.88 -16.19
N ASP A 351 28.15 15.17 -15.66
CA ASP A 351 27.28 16.26 -16.08
C ASP A 351 26.43 16.77 -14.89
N PRO A 352 26.92 17.77 -14.14
CA PRO A 352 26.24 18.29 -12.95
C PRO A 352 24.87 18.97 -13.21
N THR A 353 24.44 19.06 -14.47
CA THR A 353 23.06 19.49 -14.79
C THR A 353 22.02 18.42 -14.48
N PHE A 354 22.46 17.16 -14.32
CA PHE A 354 21.69 16.00 -13.93
C PHE A 354 22.10 15.50 -12.54
N THR A 355 21.30 14.60 -11.98
CA THR A 355 21.56 13.94 -10.70
C THR A 355 21.66 12.44 -10.88
N LEU A 356 22.36 11.76 -9.97
CA LEU A 356 22.38 10.30 -9.83
C LEU A 356 21.09 9.85 -9.12
N SER A 357 19.97 10.08 -9.77
CA SER A 357 18.63 9.77 -9.26
C SER A 357 17.79 9.05 -10.30
N PHE A 358 16.73 8.45 -9.85
CA PHE A 358 15.77 7.73 -10.70
C PHE A 358 14.35 7.87 -10.18
N ASP A 359 13.38 7.64 -11.07
CA ASP A 359 12.01 7.28 -10.75
C ASP A 359 11.70 5.92 -11.37
N LEU A 360 10.92 5.11 -10.67
CA LEU A 360 10.37 3.88 -11.22
C LEU A 360 8.93 4.13 -11.67
N LEU A 361 8.68 3.92 -12.95
CA LEU A 361 7.34 3.97 -13.53
C LEU A 361 6.78 2.55 -13.62
N TYR A 362 5.55 2.36 -13.12
CA TYR A 362 4.77 1.14 -13.29
C TYR A 362 3.53 1.44 -14.15
N HIS A 363 3.45 0.78 -15.33
CA HIS A 363 2.43 1.10 -16.34
C HIS A 363 2.25 2.61 -16.57
N GLY A 364 3.39 3.33 -16.71
CA GLY A 364 3.39 4.76 -16.97
C GLY A 364 2.93 5.66 -15.82
N LEU A 365 3.01 5.19 -14.59
CA LEU A 365 2.81 5.99 -13.39
C LEU A 365 4.05 5.91 -12.50
N GLU A 366 4.59 7.03 -12.10
CA GLU A 366 5.62 7.11 -11.07
C GLU A 366 5.11 6.53 -9.75
N ILE A 367 5.76 5.45 -9.28
CA ILE A 367 5.48 4.81 -7.99
C ILE A 367 6.61 5.06 -6.99
N THR A 368 7.82 5.30 -7.45
CA THR A 368 9.04 5.46 -6.63
C THR A 368 9.85 6.63 -7.12
N THR A 369 10.47 7.33 -6.18
CA THR A 369 11.58 8.25 -6.41
C THR A 369 12.76 7.86 -5.53
N GLY A 370 13.94 7.73 -6.13
CA GLY A 370 15.15 7.33 -5.43
C GLY A 370 16.43 7.94 -6.00
N GLY A 371 17.56 7.60 -5.38
CA GLY A 371 18.88 7.98 -5.90
C GLY A 371 19.96 8.02 -4.83
N GLN A 372 21.17 8.31 -5.29
CA GLN A 372 22.33 8.57 -4.45
C GLN A 372 22.23 9.95 -3.79
N ARG A 373 22.72 10.04 -2.55
CA ARG A 373 22.71 11.27 -1.78
C ARG A 373 24.12 11.86 -1.70
N ILE A 374 24.18 13.16 -1.50
CA ILE A 374 25.44 13.81 -1.14
C ILE A 374 25.83 13.33 0.26
N HIS A 375 27.04 12.80 0.40
CA HIS A 375 27.57 12.32 1.68
C HIS A 375 28.71 13.18 2.23
N ASP A 376 29.35 14.01 1.38
CA ASP A 376 30.38 14.97 1.80
C ASP A 376 29.71 16.23 2.38
N TYR A 377 30.17 16.64 3.57
CA TYR A 377 29.64 17.79 4.30
C TYR A 377 29.79 19.11 3.51
N ASN A 378 30.98 19.34 2.93
CA ASN A 378 31.24 20.61 2.23
C ASN A 378 30.43 20.69 0.92
N MET A 379 30.34 19.60 0.19
CA MET A 379 29.50 19.50 -1.02
C MET A 379 28.03 19.76 -0.69
N LEU A 380 27.54 19.21 0.43
CA LEU A 380 26.14 19.41 0.86
C LEU A 380 25.89 20.86 1.25
N LEU A 381 26.82 21.50 2.00
CA LEU A 381 26.72 22.90 2.38
C LEU A 381 26.71 23.81 1.16
N GLU A 382 27.65 23.60 0.23
CA GLU A 382 27.72 24.35 -1.03
C GLU A 382 26.42 24.25 -1.83
N LYS A 383 25.82 23.06 -1.91
CA LYS A 383 24.57 22.88 -2.65
C LYS A 383 23.37 23.53 -1.97
N ILE A 384 23.31 23.56 -0.63
CA ILE A 384 22.31 24.28 0.15
C ILE A 384 22.42 25.80 -0.15
N GLU A 385 23.65 26.36 -0.07
CA GLU A 385 23.91 27.77 -0.34
C GLU A 385 23.58 28.18 -1.80
N LYS A 386 24.01 27.39 -2.77
CA LYS A 386 23.69 27.61 -4.20
C LYS A 386 22.19 27.65 -4.50
N ARG A 387 21.39 26.99 -3.66
CA ARG A 387 19.92 27.01 -3.76
C ARG A 387 19.27 28.14 -2.97
N GLY A 388 20.05 29.02 -2.34
CA GLY A 388 19.55 30.09 -1.51
C GLY A 388 18.86 29.61 -0.23
N MET A 389 19.19 28.40 0.22
CA MET A 389 18.67 27.82 1.45
C MET A 389 19.63 28.10 2.61
N THR A 390 19.14 27.97 3.86
CA THR A 390 19.93 28.04 5.07
C THR A 390 19.88 26.72 5.81
N THR A 391 20.91 26.48 6.66
CA THR A 391 20.98 25.29 7.53
C THR A 391 20.17 25.43 8.83
N GLU A 392 19.55 26.60 9.05
CA GLU A 392 18.70 26.84 10.22
C GLU A 392 17.57 25.80 10.32
N GLY A 393 17.46 25.17 11.48
CA GLY A 393 16.51 24.08 11.73
C GLY A 393 16.92 22.72 11.13
N MET A 394 18.17 22.60 10.66
CA MET A 394 18.77 21.34 10.17
C MET A 394 20.11 21.05 10.87
N GLU A 395 20.36 21.63 12.03
CA GLU A 395 21.67 21.57 12.71
C GLU A 395 22.10 20.13 12.97
N GLN A 396 21.22 19.30 13.55
CA GLN A 396 21.53 17.88 13.82
C GLN A 396 21.76 17.06 12.54
N TYR A 397 21.00 17.35 11.49
CA TYR A 397 21.21 16.73 10.19
C TYR A 397 22.58 17.09 9.62
N MET A 398 22.95 18.36 9.63
CA MET A 398 24.27 18.82 9.16
C MET A 398 25.42 18.28 10.03
N ASP A 399 25.25 18.19 11.35
CA ASP A 399 26.26 17.62 12.26
C ASP A 399 26.51 16.14 11.95
N THR A 400 25.50 15.38 11.53
CA THR A 400 25.70 13.99 11.12
C THR A 400 26.70 13.88 9.96
N PHE A 401 26.56 14.72 8.93
CA PHE A 401 27.50 14.75 7.79
C PHE A 401 28.88 15.27 8.18
N LYS A 402 28.94 16.24 9.07
CA LYS A 402 30.19 16.81 9.56
C LYS A 402 31.07 15.79 10.32
N HIS A 403 30.44 14.79 10.93
CA HIS A 403 31.13 13.74 11.66
C HIS A 403 31.33 12.44 10.87
N GLY A 404 31.05 12.46 9.59
CA GLY A 404 31.33 11.38 8.64
C GLY A 404 30.09 10.56 8.29
N MET A 405 29.78 10.56 6.99
CA MET A 405 28.72 9.75 6.39
C MET A 405 29.27 8.90 5.26
N PRO A 406 28.90 7.62 5.15
CA PRO A 406 29.31 6.81 4.00
C PRO A 406 28.60 7.28 2.73
N PRO A 407 29.10 6.96 1.53
CA PRO A 407 28.32 7.01 0.31
C PRO A 407 27.01 6.25 0.53
N HIS A 408 25.87 6.88 0.30
CA HIS A 408 24.57 6.32 0.60
C HIS A 408 23.51 6.77 -0.40
N GLY A 409 22.42 6.04 -0.40
CA GLY A 409 21.26 6.34 -1.21
C GLY A 409 20.02 5.58 -0.72
N GLY A 410 18.90 5.90 -1.29
CA GLY A 410 17.64 5.28 -0.94
C GLY A 410 16.50 5.78 -1.81
N LEU A 411 15.30 5.39 -1.41
CA LEU A 411 14.08 5.67 -2.15
C LEU A 411 12.87 5.84 -1.23
N GLY A 412 11.78 6.29 -1.82
CA GLY A 412 10.43 6.24 -1.24
C GLY A 412 9.43 5.74 -2.27
N ILE A 413 8.64 4.74 -1.90
CA ILE A 413 7.58 4.14 -2.72
C ILE A 413 6.23 4.57 -2.17
N GLY A 414 5.33 5.05 -3.02
CA GLY A 414 3.93 5.31 -2.64
C GLY A 414 3.14 3.99 -2.60
N LEU A 415 2.79 3.50 -1.40
CA LEU A 415 2.07 2.24 -1.22
C LEU A 415 0.76 2.19 -2.00
N GLU A 416 -0.02 3.26 -1.93
CA GLU A 416 -1.33 3.34 -2.57
C GLU A 416 -1.23 3.36 -4.09
N ARG A 417 -0.21 4.04 -4.66
CA ARG A 417 0.04 4.05 -6.11
C ARG A 417 0.50 2.68 -6.61
N LEU A 418 1.43 2.03 -5.90
CA LEU A 418 1.88 0.67 -6.22
C LEU A 418 0.71 -0.31 -6.17
N THR A 419 -0.08 -0.28 -5.08
CA THR A 419 -1.25 -1.15 -4.93
C THR A 419 -2.28 -0.88 -6.02
N MET A 420 -2.59 0.38 -6.31
CA MET A 420 -3.55 0.78 -7.34
C MET A 420 -3.20 0.19 -8.70
N LYS A 421 -1.95 0.33 -9.12
CA LYS A 421 -1.48 -0.23 -10.39
C LYS A 421 -1.47 -1.75 -10.38
N LEU A 422 -1.07 -2.36 -9.26
CA LEU A 422 -1.00 -3.81 -9.12
C LEU A 422 -2.38 -4.47 -9.26
N ILE A 423 -3.43 -3.85 -8.73
CA ILE A 423 -4.80 -4.41 -8.80
C ILE A 423 -5.64 -3.85 -9.94
N GLY A 424 -5.08 -2.99 -10.79
CA GLY A 424 -5.73 -2.44 -11.97
C GLY A 424 -6.82 -1.39 -11.67
N GLU A 425 -6.71 -0.66 -10.56
CA GLU A 425 -7.60 0.46 -10.25
C GLU A 425 -7.10 1.77 -10.87
N ASP A 426 -8.03 2.69 -11.15
CA ASP A 426 -7.74 3.96 -11.82
C ASP A 426 -7.64 5.14 -10.85
N ASN A 427 -8.00 4.96 -9.59
CA ASN A 427 -8.05 6.04 -8.60
C ASN A 427 -7.41 5.59 -7.28
N VAL A 428 -6.41 6.33 -6.85
CA VAL A 428 -5.63 6.04 -5.62
C VAL A 428 -6.50 6.02 -4.34
N ARG A 429 -7.67 6.66 -4.36
CA ARG A 429 -8.64 6.61 -3.24
C ARG A 429 -9.22 5.22 -3.04
N GLU A 430 -9.25 4.39 -4.07
CA GLU A 430 -9.75 3.02 -3.98
C GLU A 430 -8.79 2.10 -3.23
N THR A 431 -7.51 2.47 -3.16
CA THR A 431 -6.46 1.75 -2.44
C THR A 431 -6.05 2.43 -1.13
N THR A 432 -6.89 3.32 -0.63
CA THR A 432 -6.75 3.96 0.67
C THR A 432 -7.94 3.60 1.54
N LEU A 433 -7.72 3.17 2.79
CA LEU A 433 -8.82 2.83 3.71
C LEU A 433 -9.73 4.04 3.93
N PHE A 434 -9.17 5.16 4.33
CA PHE A 434 -9.86 6.43 4.56
C PHE A 434 -9.03 7.55 3.93
N PRO A 435 -9.25 7.88 2.66
CA PRO A 435 -8.41 8.84 1.95
C PRO A 435 -8.55 10.25 2.52
N ARG A 436 -7.42 10.98 2.51
CA ARG A 436 -7.37 12.40 2.79
C ARG A 436 -7.00 13.15 1.51
N ASP A 437 -7.86 14.07 1.14
CA ASP A 437 -7.68 15.00 0.02
C ASP A 437 -8.27 16.37 0.37
N MET A 438 -8.26 17.30 -0.57
CA MET A 438 -8.76 18.67 -0.35
C MET A 438 -10.21 18.75 0.12
N SER A 439 -11.03 17.74 -0.15
CA SER A 439 -12.47 17.73 0.13
C SER A 439 -12.86 16.72 1.21
N ARG A 440 -11.95 15.87 1.67
CA ARG A 440 -12.25 14.78 2.59
C ARG A 440 -11.28 14.76 3.77
N LEU A 441 -11.81 15.08 4.95
CA LEU A 441 -11.08 15.10 6.23
C LEU A 441 -11.66 14.09 7.24
N GLU A 442 -12.96 13.86 7.22
CA GLU A 442 -13.65 12.88 8.07
C GLU A 442 -13.63 11.49 7.40
N PRO A 443 -13.76 10.42 8.24
CA PRO A 443 -13.98 9.06 7.74
C PRO A 443 -15.27 8.92 6.95
#